data_12685927e0e21d844ccc4e28dee89485
#
_entry.id   12685927e0e21d844ccc4e28dee89485
#
_cell.length_a   1.000
_cell.length_b   1.000
_cell.length_c   1.000
_cell.angle_alpha   90.00
_cell.angle_beta   90.00
_cell.angle_gamma   90.00
#
_symmetry.space_group_name_H-M   'P 1'
#
loop_
_entity.id
_entity.type
_entity.pdbx_description
1 polymer ?
#
loop_
_entity_poly.entity_id
_entity_poly.type
_entity_poly.pdbx_seq_one_letter_code
_entity_poly.pdbx_strand_id
1 'polypeptide(L)'
;MQKLRTIIVDDEPLALDLLRSILSEISDIEIVAECSNGREAIAAASKLNAELLFLDIQMPGVNGFEVVKALQSDVMPMVVFVTAFDQYAVDAFDLHAVDYVLKPLDSERIGRSVERALDRLKSDRDQSFKSPLIGAINDISERIVADNPKEKKSESLPESMKTKLLVR
;
A
#
# COMPACT_ATOMS: atom_id res chain seq x y z
N MET A 1 2.52 -16.47 -17.94
CA MET A 1 1.85 -15.61 -17.05
C MET A 1 2.63 -14.36 -16.79
N GLN A 2 1.95 -13.26 -16.85
CA GLN A 2 2.65 -12.00 -16.74
C GLN A 2 2.84 -11.62 -15.29
N LYS A 3 4.03 -11.15 -14.94
CA LYS A 3 4.31 -10.74 -13.58
C LYS A 3 3.97 -9.27 -13.40
N LEU A 4 3.66 -8.89 -12.17
CA LEU A 4 3.41 -7.49 -11.83
C LEU A 4 4.74 -6.75 -11.77
N ARG A 5 4.85 -5.69 -12.52
CA ARG A 5 6.04 -4.84 -12.51
C ARG A 5 5.99 -3.98 -11.25
N THR A 6 6.92 -4.22 -10.37
CA THR A 6 6.87 -3.71 -9.00
C THR A 6 8.09 -2.88 -8.66
N ILE A 7 7.85 -1.78 -7.97
CA ILE A 7 8.94 -0.94 -7.45
C ILE A 7 8.85 -0.96 -5.94
N ILE A 8 10.00 -1.09 -5.27
CA ILE A 8 10.06 -1.02 -3.82
C ILE A 8 10.80 0.24 -3.42
N VAL A 9 10.26 0.94 -2.42
CA VAL A 9 10.75 2.26 -2.03
C VAL A 9 10.89 2.36 -0.52
N ASP A 10 12.09 2.60 -0.04
CA ASP A 10 12.33 2.77 1.40
C ASP A 10 13.69 3.46 1.54
N ASP A 11 13.81 4.39 2.46
CA ASP A 11 15.07 5.07 2.66
C ASP A 11 16.05 4.26 3.52
N GLU A 12 15.60 3.14 4.07
CA GLU A 12 16.48 2.27 4.86
C GLU A 12 16.94 1.10 4.01
N PRO A 13 18.24 0.97 3.78
CA PRO A 13 18.75 -0.11 2.93
C PRO A 13 18.37 -1.50 3.42
N LEU A 14 18.36 -1.71 4.73
CA LEU A 14 18.01 -3.03 5.25
C LEU A 14 16.54 -3.37 5.01
N ALA A 15 15.67 -2.37 5.01
CA ALA A 15 14.28 -2.60 4.70
C ALA A 15 14.12 -3.00 3.23
N LEU A 16 14.86 -2.35 2.34
CA LEU A 16 14.83 -2.73 0.94
C LEU A 16 15.34 -4.14 0.74
N ASP A 17 16.42 -4.49 1.43
CA ASP A 17 16.99 -5.84 1.31
C ASP A 17 15.98 -6.90 1.73
N LEU A 18 15.32 -6.66 2.85
CA LEU A 18 14.35 -7.63 3.35
C LEU A 18 13.15 -7.75 2.42
N LEU A 19 12.64 -6.63 1.97
CA LEU A 19 11.48 -6.64 1.09
C LEU A 19 11.82 -7.31 -0.24
N ARG A 20 13.00 -7.02 -0.78
CA ARG A 20 13.45 -7.68 -2.00
C ARG A 20 13.52 -9.19 -1.80
N SER A 21 14.07 -9.61 -0.68
CA SER A 21 14.20 -11.03 -0.38
C SER A 21 12.83 -11.71 -0.32
N ILE A 22 11.88 -11.08 0.35
CA ILE A 22 10.54 -11.63 0.45
C ILE A 22 9.87 -11.70 -0.91
N LEU A 23 9.91 -10.61 -1.65
CA LEU A 23 9.22 -10.56 -2.93
C LEU A 23 9.84 -11.45 -4.00
N SER A 24 11.13 -11.71 -3.89
CA SER A 24 11.79 -12.56 -4.87
C SER A 24 11.31 -14.00 -4.79
N GLU A 25 10.65 -14.38 -3.68
CA GLU A 25 10.09 -15.71 -3.56
C GLU A 25 8.66 -15.79 -4.10
N ILE A 26 8.11 -14.67 -4.53
CA ILE A 26 6.74 -14.64 -5.04
C ILE A 26 6.77 -14.57 -6.54
N SER A 27 6.31 -15.62 -7.19
CA SER A 27 6.45 -15.74 -8.64
C SER A 27 5.66 -14.70 -9.43
N ASP A 28 4.64 -14.11 -8.83
CA ASP A 28 3.83 -13.10 -9.53
C ASP A 28 4.46 -11.72 -9.56
N ILE A 29 5.59 -11.54 -8.92
CA ILE A 29 6.22 -10.23 -8.78
C ILE A 29 7.52 -10.16 -9.56
N GLU A 30 7.69 -9.05 -10.29
CA GLU A 30 8.97 -8.73 -10.92
C GLU A 30 9.40 -7.37 -10.40
N ILE A 31 10.49 -7.29 -9.65
CA ILE A 31 10.98 -6.02 -9.13
C ILE A 31 11.75 -5.33 -10.26
N VAL A 32 11.23 -4.18 -10.70
CA VAL A 32 11.85 -3.47 -11.80
C VAL A 32 12.71 -2.29 -11.33
N ALA A 33 12.57 -1.87 -10.07
CA ALA A 33 13.42 -0.83 -9.52
C ALA A 33 13.35 -0.84 -8.01
N GLU A 34 14.42 -0.35 -7.38
CA GLU A 34 14.47 -0.13 -5.94
C GLU A 34 14.85 1.32 -5.76
N CYS A 35 14.09 2.05 -4.97
CA CYS A 35 14.32 3.48 -4.80
C CYS A 35 14.53 3.80 -3.33
N SER A 36 15.37 4.76 -3.04
CA SER A 36 15.67 5.12 -1.67
C SER A 36 15.05 6.43 -1.26
N ASN A 37 14.27 7.06 -2.11
CA ASN A 37 13.56 8.29 -1.75
C ASN A 37 12.37 8.49 -2.68
N GLY A 38 11.53 9.45 -2.32
CA GLY A 38 10.28 9.67 -3.05
C GLY A 38 10.47 10.19 -4.46
N ARG A 39 11.50 11.01 -4.68
CA ARG A 39 11.71 11.55 -6.02
C ARG A 39 12.10 10.46 -6.99
N GLU A 40 12.95 9.55 -6.55
CA GLU A 40 13.33 8.41 -7.37
C GLU A 40 12.12 7.57 -7.70
N ALA A 41 11.24 7.39 -6.70
CA ALA A 41 10.05 6.57 -6.89
C ALA A 41 9.13 7.16 -7.95
N ILE A 42 8.92 8.47 -7.89
CA ILE A 42 8.04 9.14 -8.86
C ILE A 42 8.60 8.97 -10.28
N ALA A 43 9.90 9.22 -10.44
CA ALA A 43 10.52 9.11 -11.75
C ALA A 43 10.48 7.68 -12.26
N ALA A 44 10.80 6.71 -11.41
CA ALA A 44 10.85 5.32 -11.83
C ALA A 44 9.48 4.79 -12.17
N ALA A 45 8.46 5.15 -11.38
CA ALA A 45 7.12 4.66 -11.63
C ALA A 45 6.60 5.11 -12.99
N SER A 46 6.87 6.35 -13.35
CA SER A 46 6.44 6.87 -14.63
C SER A 46 7.21 6.25 -15.78
N LYS A 47 8.52 6.14 -15.60
CA LYS A 47 9.37 5.67 -16.68
C LYS A 47 9.23 4.18 -16.94
N LEU A 48 9.04 3.40 -15.90
CA LEU A 48 9.06 1.95 -16.01
C LEU A 48 7.68 1.31 -16.07
N ASN A 49 6.64 2.12 -16.09
CA ASN A 49 5.26 1.61 -16.14
C ASN A 49 5.00 0.62 -15.02
N ALA A 50 5.29 1.04 -13.80
CA ALA A 50 5.10 0.18 -12.65
C ALA A 50 3.62 -0.09 -12.42
N GLU A 51 3.31 -1.30 -12.01
CA GLU A 51 1.94 -1.70 -11.73
C GLU A 51 1.66 -1.75 -10.24
N LEU A 52 2.71 -1.89 -9.44
CA LEU A 52 2.59 -2.00 -7.99
C LEU A 52 3.78 -1.33 -7.32
N LEU A 53 3.51 -0.55 -6.28
CA LEU A 53 4.53 0.06 -5.47
C LEU A 53 4.41 -0.44 -4.05
N PHE A 54 5.55 -0.84 -3.45
CA PHE A 54 5.65 -1.01 -2.00
C PHE A 54 6.39 0.22 -1.51
N LEU A 55 5.78 1.02 -0.67
CA LEU A 55 6.21 2.39 -0.44
C LEU A 55 6.17 2.75 1.04
N ASP A 56 7.30 3.16 1.58
CA ASP A 56 7.32 3.65 2.95
C ASP A 56 6.72 5.05 2.98
N ILE A 57 6.14 5.42 4.11
CA ILE A 57 5.53 6.71 4.28
C ILE A 57 6.53 7.76 4.71
N GLN A 58 7.30 7.46 5.75
CA GLN A 58 8.20 8.45 6.30
C GLN A 58 9.58 8.35 5.67
N MET A 59 9.85 9.24 4.75
CA MET A 59 11.14 9.35 4.08
C MET A 59 11.51 10.82 4.03
N PRO A 60 12.81 11.14 4.12
CA PRO A 60 13.21 12.53 4.05
C PRO A 60 12.82 13.15 2.70
N GLY A 61 12.43 14.39 2.74
CA GLY A 61 12.05 15.10 1.53
C GLY A 61 10.63 14.76 1.13
N VAL A 62 10.46 14.02 0.07
CA VAL A 62 9.13 13.64 -0.42
C VAL A 62 8.69 12.38 0.29
N ASN A 63 7.60 12.42 1.04
CA ASN A 63 7.13 11.26 1.77
C ASN A 63 6.22 10.40 0.89
N GLY A 64 5.80 9.24 1.41
CA GLY A 64 5.03 8.29 0.63
C GLY A 64 3.71 8.83 0.13
N PHE A 65 3.03 9.64 0.93
CA PHE A 65 1.76 10.22 0.50
C PHE A 65 1.98 11.21 -0.64
N GLU A 66 3.06 11.96 -0.57
CA GLU A 66 3.38 12.89 -1.64
C GLU A 66 3.71 12.17 -2.94
N VAL A 67 4.35 11.02 -2.84
CA VAL A 67 4.62 10.20 -4.02
C VAL A 67 3.30 9.80 -4.68
N VAL A 68 2.35 9.31 -3.88
CA VAL A 68 1.07 8.86 -4.41
C VAL A 68 0.33 10.01 -5.07
N LYS A 69 0.34 11.17 -4.42
CA LYS A 69 -0.34 12.33 -4.98
C LYS A 69 0.28 12.76 -6.30
N ALA A 70 1.60 12.68 -6.39
CA ALA A 70 2.29 13.06 -7.62
C ALA A 70 2.01 12.08 -8.76
N LEU A 71 1.67 10.83 -8.43
CA LEU A 71 1.44 9.81 -9.44
C LEU A 71 -0.02 9.67 -9.82
N GLN A 72 -0.90 10.47 -9.26
CA GLN A 72 -2.31 10.31 -9.56
C GLN A 72 -2.60 10.64 -11.01
N SER A 73 -3.10 9.67 -11.72
CA SER A 73 -3.43 9.79 -13.12
C SER A 73 -4.32 8.61 -13.45
N ASP A 74 -4.73 8.51 -14.70
CA ASP A 74 -5.58 7.41 -15.13
C ASP A 74 -4.88 6.07 -15.04
N VAL A 75 -3.55 6.08 -15.08
CA VAL A 75 -2.78 4.83 -15.08
C VAL A 75 -1.86 4.83 -13.87
N MET A 76 -2.44 4.94 -12.70
CA MET A 76 -1.66 4.99 -11.49
C MET A 76 -1.36 3.58 -11.01
N PRO A 77 -0.14 3.31 -10.54
CA PRO A 77 0.15 1.99 -9.99
C PRO A 77 -0.64 1.74 -8.69
N MET A 78 -0.86 0.49 -8.39
CA MET A 78 -1.42 0.10 -7.10
C MET A 78 -0.36 0.35 -6.03
N VAL A 79 -0.78 0.69 -4.82
CA VAL A 79 0.16 1.03 -3.76
C VAL A 79 -0.10 0.20 -2.51
N VAL A 80 0.96 -0.38 -1.96
CA VAL A 80 0.95 -0.98 -0.64
C VAL A 80 1.91 -0.17 0.21
N PHE A 81 1.41 0.46 1.26
CA PHE A 81 2.28 1.19 2.16
C PHE A 81 2.95 0.22 3.14
N VAL A 82 4.23 0.40 3.37
CA VAL A 82 5.00 -0.43 4.30
C VAL A 82 5.72 0.52 5.25
N THR A 83 5.31 0.58 6.50
CA THR A 83 5.80 1.61 7.39
C THR A 83 5.85 1.12 8.84
N ALA A 84 6.62 1.81 9.67
CA ALA A 84 6.67 1.52 11.10
C ALA A 84 5.56 2.21 11.88
N PHE A 85 4.75 3.03 11.23
CA PHE A 85 3.76 3.86 11.91
C PHE A 85 2.34 3.45 11.57
N ASP A 86 1.50 3.27 12.59
CA ASP A 86 0.13 2.84 12.36
C ASP A 86 -0.85 4.00 12.23
N GLN A 87 -0.42 5.22 12.51
CA GLN A 87 -1.35 6.35 12.56
C GLN A 87 -1.77 6.86 11.19
N TYR A 88 -1.18 6.37 10.11
CA TYR A 88 -1.49 6.87 8.79
C TYR A 88 -2.43 5.99 7.97
N ALA A 89 -3.01 4.97 8.61
CA ALA A 89 -3.83 4.02 7.86
C ALA A 89 -5.06 4.66 7.23
N VAL A 90 -5.69 5.59 7.94
CA VAL A 90 -6.87 6.26 7.39
C VAL A 90 -6.50 7.09 6.17
N ASP A 91 -5.35 7.79 6.25
CA ASP A 91 -4.90 8.57 5.12
C ASP A 91 -4.62 7.67 3.91
N ALA A 92 -4.10 6.48 4.16
CA ALA A 92 -3.83 5.52 3.08
C ALA A 92 -5.13 5.11 2.39
N PHE A 93 -6.20 4.92 3.16
CA PHE A 93 -7.49 4.59 2.56
C PHE A 93 -7.95 5.70 1.64
N ASP A 94 -7.79 6.93 2.05
CA ASP A 94 -8.22 8.07 1.26
C ASP A 94 -7.47 8.11 -0.07
N LEU A 95 -6.30 7.52 -0.14
CA LEU A 95 -5.53 7.47 -1.36
C LEU A 95 -5.72 6.15 -2.12
N HIS A 96 -6.67 5.31 -1.67
CA HIS A 96 -7.02 4.07 -2.34
C HIS A 96 -5.88 3.06 -2.37
N ALA A 97 -5.09 3.00 -1.30
CA ALA A 97 -4.02 2.02 -1.20
C ALA A 97 -4.61 0.61 -1.18
N VAL A 98 -3.90 -0.33 -1.75
CA VAL A 98 -4.31 -1.73 -1.75
C VAL A 98 -4.20 -2.29 -0.33
N ASP A 99 -3.15 -1.91 0.38
CA ASP A 99 -2.93 -2.45 1.71
C ASP A 99 -2.01 -1.52 2.49
N TYR A 100 -1.91 -1.79 3.78
CA TYR A 100 -1.09 -1.01 4.69
C TYR A 100 -0.42 -2.01 5.63
N VAL A 101 0.88 -2.13 5.53
CA VAL A 101 1.63 -3.16 6.24
C VAL A 101 2.56 -2.51 7.25
N LEU A 102 2.50 -2.98 8.48
CA LEU A 102 3.36 -2.45 9.53
C LEU A 102 4.65 -3.25 9.61
N LYS A 103 5.76 -2.56 9.77
CA LYS A 103 7.03 -3.20 10.05
C LYS A 103 7.01 -3.73 11.48
N PRO A 104 7.71 -4.80 11.78
CA PRO A 104 8.67 -5.51 10.93
C PRO A 104 7.98 -6.39 9.89
N LEU A 105 8.66 -6.55 8.78
CA LEU A 105 8.08 -7.27 7.65
C LEU A 105 8.11 -8.78 7.88
N ASP A 106 7.13 -9.43 7.29
CA ASP A 106 6.93 -10.84 7.46
C ASP A 106 6.44 -11.37 6.12
N SER A 107 6.98 -12.48 5.69
CA SER A 107 6.69 -13.06 4.37
C SER A 107 5.22 -13.32 4.16
N GLU A 108 4.57 -13.87 5.18
CA GLU A 108 3.16 -14.20 5.06
C GLU A 108 2.31 -12.94 4.89
N ARG A 109 2.65 -11.91 5.65
CA ARG A 109 1.89 -10.67 5.56
C ARG A 109 2.07 -9.99 4.21
N ILE A 110 3.31 -9.98 3.70
CA ILE A 110 3.57 -9.41 2.38
C ILE A 110 2.88 -10.23 1.31
N GLY A 111 2.86 -11.54 1.46
CA GLY A 111 2.15 -12.42 0.52
C GLY A 111 0.68 -12.06 0.42
N ARG A 112 0.04 -11.72 1.55
CA ARG A 112 -1.36 -11.33 1.52
C ARG A 112 -1.55 -10.00 0.81
N SER A 113 -0.60 -9.08 0.95
CA SER A 113 -0.69 -7.81 0.24
C SER A 113 -0.62 -8.03 -1.27
N VAL A 114 0.24 -8.93 -1.70
CA VAL A 114 0.35 -9.27 -3.11
C VAL A 114 -0.95 -9.88 -3.61
N GLU A 115 -1.55 -10.77 -2.82
CA GLU A 115 -2.83 -11.36 -3.19
C GLU A 115 -3.90 -10.31 -3.35
N ARG A 116 -3.92 -9.32 -2.47
CA ARG A 116 -4.89 -8.24 -2.58
C ARG A 116 -4.68 -7.41 -3.83
N ALA A 117 -3.43 -7.19 -4.20
CA ALA A 117 -3.13 -6.46 -5.42
C ALA A 117 -3.61 -7.24 -6.64
N LEU A 118 -3.38 -8.54 -6.64
CA LEU A 118 -3.81 -9.38 -7.74
C LEU A 118 -5.33 -9.44 -7.83
N ASP A 119 -6.00 -9.49 -6.68
CA ASP A 119 -7.45 -9.50 -6.65
C ASP A 119 -8.02 -8.19 -7.17
N ARG A 120 -7.41 -7.07 -6.80
CA ARG A 120 -7.88 -5.78 -7.29
C ARG A 120 -7.71 -5.68 -8.80
N LEU A 121 -6.59 -6.14 -9.30
CA LEU A 121 -6.33 -6.12 -10.72
C LEU A 121 -7.36 -6.94 -11.48
N LYS A 122 -7.70 -8.10 -10.92
CA LYS A 122 -8.68 -8.95 -11.53
C LYS A 122 -10.06 -8.32 -11.48
N SER A 123 -10.41 -7.71 -10.37
CA SER A 123 -11.71 -7.05 -10.22
C SER A 123 -11.86 -5.91 -11.19
N ASP A 124 -10.80 -5.15 -11.41
CA ASP A 124 -10.85 -4.06 -12.35
C ASP A 124 -11.12 -4.57 -13.76
N ARG A 125 -10.49 -5.67 -14.13
CA ARG A 125 -10.72 -6.25 -15.45
C ARG A 125 -12.12 -6.75 -15.60
N ASP A 126 -12.68 -7.29 -14.52
CA ASP A 126 -14.02 -7.85 -14.55
C ASP A 126 -15.07 -6.79 -14.24
N GLN A 127 -14.64 -5.58 -13.94
CA GLN A 127 -15.54 -4.50 -13.60
C GLN A 127 -16.30 -4.71 -12.33
N SER A 128 -15.79 -5.54 -11.45
CA SER A 128 -16.41 -5.66 -10.14
C SER A 128 -15.41 -5.11 -9.16
N PHE A 129 -15.42 -3.82 -9.02
CA PHE A 129 -14.34 -3.16 -8.38
C PHE A 129 -14.52 -2.74 -6.96
N LYS A 130 -15.66 -2.95 -6.34
CA LYS A 130 -15.83 -2.46 -5.00
C LYS A 130 -15.29 -3.34 -3.91
N SER A 131 -15.44 -4.62 -4.07
CA SER A 131 -15.09 -5.54 -3.01
C SER A 131 -13.66 -5.50 -2.51
N PRO A 132 -12.67 -5.48 -3.37
CA PRO A 132 -11.30 -5.53 -2.87
C PRO A 132 -10.96 -4.32 -2.01
N LEU A 133 -11.46 -3.16 -2.39
CA LEU A 133 -11.19 -1.97 -1.62
C LEU A 133 -11.86 -2.04 -0.26
N ILE A 134 -13.10 -2.49 -0.22
CA ILE A 134 -13.81 -2.62 1.04
C ILE A 134 -13.12 -3.62 1.94
N GLY A 135 -12.66 -4.72 1.39
CA GLY A 135 -11.97 -5.71 2.19
C GLY A 135 -10.69 -5.17 2.80
N ALA A 136 -9.93 -4.40 2.04
CA ALA A 136 -8.71 -3.83 2.55
C ALA A 136 -8.99 -2.83 3.67
N ILE A 137 -10.03 -2.03 3.51
CA ILE A 137 -10.40 -1.06 4.52
C ILE A 137 -10.79 -1.76 5.81
N ASN A 138 -11.62 -2.79 5.72
CA ASN A 138 -12.06 -3.51 6.90
C ASN A 138 -10.89 -4.16 7.62
N ASP A 139 -9.99 -4.76 6.89
CA ASP A 139 -8.83 -5.40 7.48
C ASP A 139 -7.97 -4.43 8.25
N ILE A 140 -7.70 -3.29 7.66
CA ILE A 140 -6.85 -2.31 8.32
C ILE A 140 -7.56 -1.73 9.54
N SER A 141 -8.85 -1.46 9.42
CA SER A 141 -9.61 -0.94 10.54
C SER A 141 -9.63 -1.91 11.70
N GLU A 142 -9.80 -3.17 11.43
CA GLU A 142 -9.81 -4.17 12.48
C GLU A 142 -8.47 -4.26 13.18
N ARG A 143 -7.38 -4.18 12.42
CA ARG A 143 -6.07 -4.23 13.04
C ARG A 143 -5.81 -3.02 13.91
N ILE A 144 -6.21 -1.85 13.47
CA ILE A 144 -6.00 -0.63 14.22
C ILE A 144 -6.82 -0.67 15.50
N VAL A 145 -8.04 -1.13 15.43
CA VAL A 145 -8.90 -1.21 16.61
C VAL A 145 -8.35 -2.24 17.59
N ALA A 146 -7.83 -3.35 17.11
CA ALA A 146 -7.26 -4.35 17.98
C ALA A 146 -6.04 -3.81 18.73
N ASP A 147 -5.26 -2.97 18.06
CA ASP A 147 -4.08 -2.41 18.68
C ASP A 147 -4.41 -1.26 19.62
N ASN A 148 -5.53 -0.59 19.43
CA ASN A 148 -5.93 0.57 20.21
C ASN A 148 -7.39 0.47 20.62
N PRO A 149 -7.68 -0.29 21.63
CA PRO A 149 -9.07 -0.49 22.05
C PRO A 149 -9.82 0.79 22.36
N LYS A 150 -9.11 1.81 22.79
CA LYS A 150 -9.79 3.05 23.09
C LYS A 150 -10.36 3.68 21.85
N GLU A 151 -9.72 3.51 20.76
CA GLU A 151 -10.23 4.07 19.56
C GLU A 151 -11.48 3.36 19.12
N LYS A 152 -11.62 2.12 19.48
CA LYS A 152 -12.78 1.41 19.19
C LYS A 152 -13.98 2.07 19.78
N LYS A 153 -13.82 2.66 20.96
CA LYS A 153 -14.92 3.32 21.54
C LYS A 153 -15.25 4.56 20.84
N SER A 154 -14.27 5.26 20.42
CA SER A 154 -14.55 6.54 19.85
C SER A 154 -15.15 6.41 18.52
N GLU A 155 -15.25 5.23 18.01
CA GLU A 155 -15.71 5.20 16.78
C GLU A 155 -17.08 5.38 16.63
N SER A 156 -17.68 5.48 17.54
CA SER A 156 -18.95 5.78 17.31
C SER A 156 -19.07 7.00 16.62
N LEU A 157 -18.11 7.42 16.17
CA LEU A 157 -17.96 8.42 15.65
C LEU A 157 -18.22 8.74 14.45
N PRO A 158 -18.01 8.65 13.84
CA PRO A 158 -18.10 9.24 12.83
C PRO A 158 -18.69 9.08 11.92
N GLU A 159 -19.11 9.65 11.72
CA GLU A 159 -19.65 9.56 10.75
C GLU A 159 -19.02 10.08 9.72
N SER A 160 -18.50 11.02 9.81
CA SER A 160 -17.79 11.55 8.80
C SER A 160 -16.89 10.58 8.41
N MET A 161 -16.52 9.90 9.16
CA MET A 161 -15.66 9.06 8.86
C MET A 161 -16.22 7.90 8.63
N LYS A 162 -17.18 7.67 9.11
CA LYS A 162 -17.66 6.58 8.88
C LYS A 162 -18.07 6.59 7.61
N THR A 163 -18.19 7.43 7.14
CA THR A 163 -18.53 7.44 5.93
C THR A 163 -17.54 7.81 5.14
N LYS A 164 -16.88 8.31 5.46
CA LYS A 164 -15.91 8.60 4.73
C LYS A 164 -15.01 7.86 4.96
N LEU A 165 -15.47 7.65 5.96
CA LEU A 165 -14.89 7.06 6.18
C LEU A 165 -15.34 6.35 6.24
N LEU A 166 -15.69 6.42 6.52
CA LEU A 166 -15.70 6.02 6.50
C LEU A 166 -15.84 5.97 6.10
N VAL A 167 -15.95 6.25 6.13
CA VAL A 167 -15.74 6.32 5.76
C VAL A 167 -15.42 6.61 5.39
N ARG A 168 -15.31 7.28 5.36
CA ARG A 168 -14.68 7.75 5.11
C ARG A 168 -14.23 7.44 4.81
#